data_da2478bfe8ff4d063e75112434c552af
#
_entry.id   da2478bfe8ff4d063e75112434c552af
#
_cell.length_a   1.000
_cell.length_b   1.000
_cell.length_c   1.000
_cell.angle_alpha   90.00
_cell.angle_beta   90.00
_cell.angle_gamma   90.00
#
_symmetry.space_group_name_H-M   'P 1'
#
loop_
_entity.id
_entity.type
_entity.pdbx_description
1 polymer ?
#
loop_
_entity_poly.entity_id
_entity_poly.type
_entity_poly.pdbx_seq_one_letter_code
_entity_poly.pdbx_strand_id
1 'polypeptide(L)' 'MAGDNIKKMAREESNMLITDAKNNASRIVNEALLKAEKIETKADTLEHNIKVLKRKLKLIIEQQLAVVEEIEVLDLE' A
#
# COMPACT_ATOMS: atom_id res chain seq x y z
N MET A 1 47.91 -12.79 -27.78
CA MET A 1 48.11 -11.62 -28.65
C MET A 1 47.24 -10.47 -28.14
N ALA A 2 47.70 -9.26 -28.36
CA ALA A 2 47.05 -8.06 -27.86
C ALA A 2 45.58 -7.93 -28.35
N GLY A 3 45.30 -8.27 -29.62
CA GLY A 3 43.94 -8.21 -30.17
C GLY A 3 42.93 -9.15 -29.51
N ASP A 4 43.37 -10.34 -29.13
CA ASP A 4 42.52 -11.33 -28.45
C ASP A 4 42.24 -10.89 -27.01
N ASN A 5 43.21 -10.31 -26.34
CA ASN A 5 43.05 -9.73 -25.00
C ASN A 5 42.08 -8.56 -24.99
N ILE A 6 42.18 -7.68 -25.98
CA ILE A 6 41.24 -6.54 -26.11
C ILE A 6 39.83 -7.04 -26.34
N LYS A 7 39.60 -8.03 -27.18
CA LYS A 7 38.28 -8.63 -27.41
C LYS A 7 37.73 -9.29 -26.16
N LYS A 8 38.57 -10.00 -25.43
CA LYS A 8 38.19 -10.65 -24.17
C LYS A 8 37.78 -9.60 -23.14
N MET A 9 38.58 -8.56 -22.96
CA MET A 9 38.28 -7.46 -22.04
C MET A 9 36.97 -6.75 -22.41
N ALA A 10 36.74 -6.50 -23.70
CA ALA A 10 35.50 -5.87 -24.18
C ALA A 10 34.27 -6.75 -23.88
N ARG A 11 34.38 -8.08 -24.03
CA ARG A 11 33.30 -9.02 -23.68
C ARG A 11 33.03 -9.04 -22.18
N GLU A 12 34.08 -9.06 -21.37
CA GLU A 12 33.95 -9.02 -19.92
C GLU A 12 33.29 -7.73 -19.46
N GLU A 13 33.69 -6.59 -20.00
CA GLU A 13 33.09 -5.31 -19.70
C GLU A 13 31.62 -5.26 -20.14
N SER A 14 31.30 -5.73 -21.35
CA SER A 14 29.92 -5.82 -21.85
C SER A 14 29.04 -6.72 -20.95
N ASN A 15 29.57 -7.87 -20.53
CA ASN A 15 28.85 -8.76 -19.63
C ASN A 15 28.61 -8.13 -18.26
N MET A 16 29.56 -7.37 -17.74
CA MET A 16 29.41 -6.63 -16.49
C MET A 16 28.31 -5.55 -16.62
N LEU A 17 28.29 -4.80 -17.70
CA LEU A 17 27.29 -3.78 -17.98
C LEU A 17 25.87 -4.40 -18.07
N ILE A 18 25.75 -5.53 -18.75
CA ILE A 18 24.48 -6.25 -18.87
C ILE A 18 24.02 -6.75 -17.50
N THR A 19 24.92 -7.30 -16.72
CA THR A 19 24.63 -7.80 -15.37
C THR A 19 24.17 -6.65 -14.46
N ASP A 20 24.88 -5.53 -14.50
CA ASP A 20 24.52 -4.33 -13.73
C ASP A 20 23.16 -3.77 -14.14
N ALA A 21 22.89 -3.74 -15.45
CA ALA A 21 21.59 -3.28 -15.96
C ALA A 21 20.44 -4.20 -15.51
N LYS A 22 20.65 -5.53 -15.54
CA LYS A 22 19.67 -6.51 -15.03
C LYS A 22 19.42 -6.34 -13.54
N ASN A 23 20.48 -6.16 -12.76
CA ASN A 23 20.39 -5.95 -11.32
C ASN A 23 19.64 -4.64 -11.00
N ASN A 24 19.92 -3.58 -11.72
CA ASN A 24 19.23 -2.30 -11.57
C ASN A 24 17.73 -2.43 -11.93
N ALA A 25 17.42 -3.12 -13.03
CA ALA A 25 16.05 -3.35 -13.44
C ALA A 25 15.29 -4.16 -12.39
N SER A 26 15.88 -5.23 -11.86
CA SER A 26 15.30 -6.04 -10.80
C SER A 26 15.06 -5.23 -9.53
N ARG A 27 16.00 -4.38 -9.15
CA ARG A 27 15.85 -3.50 -7.99
C ARG A 27 14.68 -2.52 -8.17
N ILE A 28 14.58 -1.90 -9.34
CA ILE A 28 13.50 -0.96 -9.66
C ILE A 28 12.14 -1.66 -9.61
N VAL A 29 12.02 -2.84 -10.20
CA VAL A 29 10.79 -3.63 -10.18
C VAL A 29 10.42 -4.01 -8.73
N ASN A 30 11.38 -4.50 -7.96
CA ASN A 30 11.14 -4.88 -6.56
C ASN A 30 10.71 -3.68 -5.71
N GLU A 31 11.33 -2.52 -5.89
CA GLU A 31 10.94 -1.29 -5.20
C GLU A 31 9.51 -0.86 -5.57
N ALA A 32 9.16 -0.97 -6.86
CA ALA A 32 7.80 -0.66 -7.32
C ALA A 32 6.76 -1.62 -6.74
N LEU A 33 7.06 -2.92 -6.68
CA LEU A 33 6.18 -3.92 -6.07
C LEU A 33 5.98 -3.66 -4.58
N LEU A 34 7.05 -3.33 -3.84
CA LEU A 34 6.95 -2.99 -2.42
C LEU A 34 6.10 -1.75 -2.19
N LYS A 35 6.22 -0.73 -3.04
CA LYS A 35 5.37 0.48 -2.97
C LYS A 35 3.91 0.14 -3.26
N ALA A 36 3.67 -0.70 -4.26
CA ALA A 36 2.32 -1.15 -4.60
C ALA A 36 1.68 -1.92 -3.44
N GLU A 37 2.41 -2.82 -2.80
CA GLU A 37 1.95 -3.55 -1.61
C GLU A 37 1.61 -2.61 -0.45
N LYS A 38 2.43 -1.58 -0.21
CA LYS A 38 2.14 -0.57 0.82
C LYS A 38 0.88 0.21 0.53
N ILE A 39 0.65 0.59 -0.72
CA ILE A 39 -0.56 1.30 -1.15
C ILE A 39 -1.79 0.42 -0.93
N GLU A 40 -1.71 -0.84 -1.32
CA GLU A 40 -2.80 -1.81 -1.13
C GLU A 40 -3.12 -2.01 0.34
N THR A 41 -2.09 -2.19 1.18
CA THR A 41 -2.26 -2.32 2.63
C THR A 41 -2.92 -1.08 3.25
N LYS A 42 -2.51 0.12 2.82
CA LYS A 42 -3.13 1.38 3.28
C LYS A 42 -4.57 1.49 2.83
N ALA A 43 -4.88 1.08 1.60
CA ALA A 43 -6.26 1.08 1.09
C ALA A 43 -7.15 0.13 1.88
N ASP A 44 -6.67 -1.07 2.19
CA ASP A 44 -7.39 -2.06 3.00
C ASP A 44 -7.62 -1.55 4.42
N THR A 45 -6.62 -0.93 5.03
CA THR A 45 -6.73 -0.31 6.34
C THR A 45 -7.76 0.81 6.35
N LEU A 46 -7.75 1.66 5.34
CA LEU A 46 -8.71 2.75 5.20
C LEU A 46 -10.14 2.21 5.06
N GLU A 47 -10.33 1.20 4.24
CA GLU A 47 -11.63 0.54 4.07
C GLU A 47 -12.15 -0.01 5.40
N HIS A 48 -11.29 -0.70 6.15
CA HIS A 48 -11.62 -1.21 7.48
C HIS A 48 -12.00 -0.08 8.44
N ASN A 49 -11.23 1.00 8.46
CA ASN A 49 -11.48 2.16 9.31
C ASN A 49 -12.81 2.84 8.99
N ILE A 50 -13.17 2.94 7.71
CA ILE A 50 -14.46 3.46 7.27
C ILE A 50 -15.60 2.59 7.79
N LYS A 51 -15.49 1.27 7.71
CA LYS A 51 -16.49 0.33 8.25
C LYS A 51 -16.67 0.49 9.75
N VAL A 52 -15.58 0.63 10.49
CA VAL A 52 -15.60 0.84 11.94
C VAL A 52 -16.26 2.19 12.26
N LEU A 53 -15.92 3.24 11.53
CA LEU A 53 -16.50 4.57 11.71
C LEU A 53 -18.02 4.54 11.47
N LYS A 54 -18.47 3.90 10.40
CA LYS A 54 -19.91 3.76 10.10
C LYS A 54 -20.66 3.07 11.23
N ARG A 55 -20.11 2.00 11.81
CA ARG A 55 -20.71 1.31 12.96
C ARG A 55 -20.79 2.21 14.19
N LYS A 56 -19.73 2.94 14.49
CA LYS A 56 -19.71 3.89 15.61
C LYS A 56 -20.72 5.00 15.45
N LEU A 57 -20.84 5.58 14.24
CA LEU A 57 -21.83 6.61 13.95
C LEU A 57 -23.25 6.07 14.09
N LYS A 58 -23.50 4.87 13.60
CA LYS A 58 -24.80 4.22 13.75
C LYS A 58 -25.19 4.04 15.24
N LEU A 59 -24.25 3.57 16.05
CA LEU A 59 -24.46 3.43 17.49
C LEU A 59 -24.77 4.76 18.16
N ILE A 60 -24.05 5.82 17.83
CA ILE A 60 -24.28 7.17 18.37
C ILE A 60 -25.68 7.66 18.00
N ILE A 61 -26.09 7.48 16.75
CA ILE A 61 -27.42 7.87 16.25
C ILE A 61 -28.50 7.08 17.01
N GLU A 62 -28.33 5.78 17.15
CA GLU A 62 -29.29 4.93 17.90
C GLU A 62 -29.41 5.34 19.36
N GLN A 63 -28.27 5.68 20.01
CA GLN A 63 -28.26 6.16 21.39
C GLN A 63 -28.96 7.51 21.53
N GLN A 64 -28.72 8.45 20.59
CA GLN A 64 -29.37 9.74 20.61
C GLN A 64 -30.89 9.63 20.38
N LEU A 65 -31.29 8.75 19.48
CA LEU A 65 -32.70 8.48 19.23
C LEU A 65 -33.38 7.91 20.49
N ALA A 66 -32.73 6.98 21.17
CA ALA A 66 -33.24 6.40 22.42
C ALA A 66 -33.43 7.48 23.50
N VAL A 67 -32.49 8.41 23.63
CA VAL A 67 -32.59 9.56 24.56
C VAL A 67 -33.77 10.45 24.22
N VAL A 68 -33.96 10.78 22.96
CA VAL A 68 -35.12 11.59 22.49
C VAL A 68 -36.45 10.90 22.78
N GLU A 69 -36.56 9.61 22.50
CA GLU A 69 -37.74 8.80 22.79
C GLU A 69 -38.05 8.77 24.29
N GLU A 70 -37.04 8.66 25.13
CA GLU A 70 -37.18 8.69 26.58
C GLU A 70 -37.70 10.05 27.07
N ILE A 71 -37.21 11.15 26.53
CA ILE A 71 -37.67 12.49 26.82
C ILE A 71 -39.14 12.65 26.42
N GLU A 72 -39.54 12.17 25.24
CA GLU A 72 -40.91 12.21 24.75
C GLU A 72 -41.88 11.49 25.70
N VAL A 73 -41.48 10.33 26.21
CA VAL A 73 -42.26 9.58 27.20
C VAL A 73 -42.44 10.39 28.50
N LEU A 74 -41.38 11.02 28.98
CA LEU A 74 -41.45 11.88 30.18
C LEU A 74 -42.36 13.09 30.00
N ASP A 75 -42.38 13.70 28.82
CA ASP A 75 -43.26 14.83 28.51
C ASP A 75 -44.76 14.46 28.43
N LEU A 76 -45.05 13.19 28.17
CA LEU A 76 -46.43 12.67 28.11
C LEU A 76 -46.99 12.33 29.49
N GLU A 77 -46.12 12.13 30.45
CA GLU A 77 -46.50 11.89 31.85
C GLU A 77 -46.84 13.21 32.56
#